data_57d2ea1199b055b60fde52532a8b73de
#
_entry.id   57d2ea1199b055b60fde52532a8b73de
#
_cell.length_a   1.000
_cell.length_b   1.000
_cell.length_c   1.000
_cell.angle_alpha   90.00
_cell.angle_beta   90.00
_cell.angle_gamma   90.00
#
_symmetry.space_group_name_H-M   'P 1'
#
loop_
_entity.id
_entity.type
_entity.pdbx_description
1 polymer ?
#
loop_
_entity_poly.entity_id
_entity_poly.type
_entity_poly.pdbx_seq_one_letter_code
_entity_poly.pdbx_strand_id
1 'polypeptide(L)'
;LTQRKEGYTRKEISEQTGLGGAALTKILSDLEQCDFVLPYARYGNKCNNTIYRIKDFYTLFFYKYIQGVDTKDPHRWTHLSSSQQVASWQGFSFELLCLMHLDEIKQTLGIDRILNDSSVWRSRQYGHGTQIDLVIERADRNINICEMKFSGTPYIINADYERRLRERIAIFRAETATRCSTRMTMVTTYGV
;
A
#
# COMPACT_ATOMS: atom_id res chain seq x y z
N LEU A 1 -13.71 1.27 -6.44
CA LEU A 1 -12.49 1.05 -5.62
C LEU A 1 -11.47 0.12 -6.28
N THR A 2 -11.89 -0.83 -7.10
CA THR A 2 -11.00 -1.85 -7.73
C THR A 2 -10.08 -1.30 -8.82
N GLN A 3 -10.37 -0.15 -9.39
CA GLN A 3 -9.65 0.41 -10.55
C GLN A 3 -8.30 1.05 -10.22
N ARG A 4 -8.06 1.37 -8.94
CA ARG A 4 -6.91 2.16 -8.53
C ARG A 4 -6.19 1.49 -7.34
N LYS A 5 -4.93 1.14 -7.57
CA LYS A 5 -4.09 0.44 -6.58
C LYS A 5 -3.95 1.21 -5.27
N GLU A 6 -3.80 2.52 -5.37
CA GLU A 6 -3.59 3.40 -4.22
C GLU A 6 -4.85 3.67 -3.40
N GLY A 7 -6.00 3.17 -3.87
CA GLY A 7 -7.30 3.45 -3.27
C GLY A 7 -7.81 4.86 -3.57
N TYR A 8 -8.84 5.28 -2.87
CA TYR A 8 -9.56 6.54 -3.11
C TYR A 8 -9.82 7.25 -1.79
N THR A 9 -9.72 8.56 -1.82
CA THR A 9 -10.22 9.41 -0.75
C THR A 9 -11.76 9.41 -0.74
N ARG A 10 -12.34 9.74 0.41
CA ARG A 10 -13.80 9.91 0.50
C ARG A 10 -14.36 10.88 -0.55
N LYS A 11 -13.64 11.97 -0.83
CA LYS A 11 -14.03 12.97 -1.83
C LYS A 11 -14.07 12.36 -3.23
N GLU A 12 -13.03 11.66 -3.63
CA GLU A 12 -12.96 10.97 -4.94
C GLU A 12 -14.07 9.91 -5.09
N ILE A 13 -14.36 9.16 -4.01
CA ILE A 13 -15.47 8.19 -4.03
C ILE A 13 -16.81 8.89 -4.23
N SER A 14 -17.05 9.99 -3.51
CA SER A 14 -18.26 10.79 -3.65
C SER A 14 -18.44 11.33 -5.07
N GLU A 15 -17.38 11.89 -5.65
CA GLU A 15 -17.37 12.42 -7.02
C GLU A 15 -17.66 11.34 -8.07
N GLN A 16 -17.11 10.12 -7.90
CA GLN A 16 -17.30 9.04 -8.86
C GLN A 16 -18.64 8.31 -8.74
N THR A 17 -19.20 8.25 -7.53
CA THR A 17 -20.42 7.48 -7.28
C THR A 17 -21.67 8.33 -7.19
N GLY A 18 -21.53 9.66 -7.04
CA GLY A 18 -22.62 10.56 -6.73
C GLY A 18 -23.16 10.43 -5.29
N LEU A 19 -22.57 9.55 -4.47
CA LEU A 19 -22.96 9.33 -3.09
C LEU A 19 -22.26 10.33 -2.18
N GLY A 20 -22.97 10.84 -1.17
CA GLY A 20 -22.40 11.78 -0.21
C GLY A 20 -23.02 11.71 1.18
N GLY A 21 -22.59 12.61 2.06
CA GLY A 21 -23.18 12.77 3.39
C GLY A 21 -23.20 11.49 4.24
N ALA A 22 -24.28 11.29 4.98
CA ALA A 22 -24.47 10.15 5.88
C ALA A 22 -24.52 8.81 5.14
N ALA A 23 -25.08 8.78 3.92
CA ALA A 23 -25.19 7.56 3.13
C ALA A 23 -23.81 6.98 2.78
N LEU A 24 -22.90 7.81 2.29
CA LEU A 24 -21.54 7.36 2.00
C LEU A 24 -20.79 6.96 3.27
N THR A 25 -20.98 7.67 4.38
CA THR A 25 -20.39 7.30 5.67
C THR A 25 -20.81 5.90 6.09
N LYS A 26 -22.12 5.63 6.02
CA LYS A 26 -22.65 4.32 6.39
C LYS A 26 -22.07 3.21 5.49
N ILE A 27 -22.11 3.40 4.17
CA ILE A 27 -21.60 2.39 3.22
C ILE A 27 -20.11 2.09 3.47
N LEU A 28 -19.28 3.12 3.66
CA LEU A 28 -17.87 2.90 3.94
C LEU A 28 -17.64 2.19 5.27
N SER A 29 -18.41 2.54 6.31
CA SER A 29 -18.36 1.85 7.61
C SER A 29 -18.81 0.39 7.50
N ASP A 30 -19.89 0.12 6.77
CA ASP A 30 -20.40 -1.24 6.56
C ASP A 30 -19.36 -2.09 5.80
N LEU A 31 -18.72 -1.54 4.76
CA LEU A 31 -17.67 -2.23 4.00
C LEU A 31 -16.40 -2.48 4.83
N GLU A 32 -16.05 -1.57 5.73
CA GLU A 32 -14.95 -1.75 6.68
C GLU A 32 -15.27 -2.85 7.70
N GLN A 33 -16.47 -2.83 8.29
CA GLN A 33 -16.91 -3.85 9.26
C GLN A 33 -17.04 -5.24 8.63
N CYS A 34 -17.40 -5.32 7.36
CA CYS A 34 -17.45 -6.57 6.60
C CYS A 34 -16.08 -7.00 6.01
N ASP A 35 -15.01 -6.33 6.37
CA ASP A 35 -13.66 -6.66 5.93
C ASP A 35 -13.37 -6.53 4.42
N PHE A 36 -14.20 -5.78 3.67
CA PHE A 36 -13.98 -5.52 2.25
C PHE A 36 -13.03 -4.36 1.99
N VAL A 37 -12.97 -3.40 2.90
CA VAL A 37 -12.22 -2.15 2.71
C VAL A 37 -11.27 -1.91 3.88
N LEU A 38 -10.06 -1.48 3.56
CA LEU A 38 -9.04 -1.05 4.50
C LEU A 38 -8.90 0.47 4.43
N PRO A 39 -9.27 1.21 5.50
CA PRO A 39 -8.91 2.62 5.61
C PRO A 39 -7.48 2.78 6.09
N TYR A 40 -6.74 3.72 5.53
CA TYR A 40 -5.41 4.07 6.00
C TYR A 40 -5.11 5.57 5.80
N ALA A 41 -4.18 6.08 6.62
CA ALA A 41 -3.83 7.49 6.65
C ALA A 41 -2.71 7.83 5.64
N ARG A 42 -2.69 9.08 5.17
CA ARG A 42 -1.51 9.66 4.51
C ARG A 42 -0.64 10.36 5.54
N TYR A 43 0.67 10.21 5.41
CA TYR A 43 1.65 10.87 6.28
C TYR A 43 1.46 12.41 6.28
N GLY A 44 1.55 13.00 7.47
CA GLY A 44 1.44 14.45 7.64
C GLY A 44 0.02 15.03 7.55
N ASN A 45 -1.00 14.23 7.37
CA ASN A 45 -2.40 14.69 7.29
C ASN A 45 -3.17 14.28 8.56
N LYS A 46 -3.40 15.23 9.46
CA LYS A 46 -4.05 14.98 10.76
C LYS A 46 -5.56 14.73 10.71
N CYS A 47 -6.26 15.09 9.63
CA CYS A 47 -7.72 14.87 9.50
C CYS A 47 -8.14 14.84 8.02
N ASN A 48 -9.16 14.04 7.70
CA ASN A 48 -9.93 14.05 6.46
C ASN A 48 -9.30 13.49 5.16
N ASN A 49 -8.13 12.87 5.18
CA ASN A 49 -7.54 12.24 3.99
C ASN A 49 -7.34 10.74 4.15
N THR A 50 -8.29 10.07 4.80
CA THR A 50 -8.37 8.62 4.81
C THR A 50 -8.51 8.13 3.38
N ILE A 51 -7.66 7.16 3.02
CA ILE A 51 -7.73 6.45 1.76
C ILE A 51 -8.42 5.13 2.03
N TYR A 52 -9.38 4.80 1.20
CA TYR A 52 -10.12 3.55 1.24
C TYR A 52 -9.64 2.66 0.10
N ARG A 53 -9.22 1.46 0.43
CA ARG A 53 -8.70 0.47 -0.51
C ARG A 53 -9.44 -0.85 -0.31
N ILE A 54 -9.77 -1.54 -1.37
CA ILE A 54 -10.29 -2.90 -1.28
C ILE A 54 -9.19 -3.79 -0.71
N LYS A 55 -9.52 -4.56 0.35
CA LYS A 55 -8.62 -5.55 0.95
C LYS A 55 -8.99 -6.99 0.64
N ASP A 56 -10.19 -7.24 0.15
CA ASP A 56 -10.60 -8.57 -0.27
C ASP A 56 -9.91 -8.98 -1.58
N PHE A 57 -8.99 -9.93 -1.49
CA PHE A 57 -8.21 -10.41 -2.63
C PHE A 57 -9.05 -11.11 -3.69
N TYR A 58 -10.15 -11.78 -3.28
CA TYR A 58 -11.04 -12.41 -4.25
C TYR A 58 -11.73 -11.35 -5.10
N THR A 59 -12.29 -10.32 -4.49
CA THR A 59 -12.90 -9.20 -5.21
C THR A 59 -11.91 -8.55 -6.17
N LEU A 60 -10.66 -8.28 -5.72
CA LEU A 60 -9.62 -7.72 -6.59
C LEU A 60 -9.28 -8.65 -7.76
N PHE A 61 -9.16 -9.94 -7.50
CA PHE A 61 -8.89 -10.95 -8.52
C PHE A 61 -10.05 -11.09 -9.52
N PHE A 62 -11.30 -11.14 -9.01
CA PHE A 62 -12.51 -11.26 -9.82
C PHE A 62 -12.62 -10.14 -10.84
N TYR A 63 -12.53 -8.88 -10.36
CA TYR A 63 -12.65 -7.71 -11.25
C TYR A 63 -11.49 -7.60 -12.25
N LYS A 64 -10.33 -8.13 -11.92
CA LYS A 64 -9.16 -8.03 -12.79
C LYS A 64 -9.07 -9.16 -13.82
N TYR A 65 -9.46 -10.37 -13.45
CA TYR A 65 -9.16 -11.57 -14.25
C TYR A 65 -10.37 -12.40 -14.63
N ILE A 66 -11.53 -12.18 -14.01
CA ILE A 66 -12.73 -12.99 -14.27
C ILE A 66 -13.83 -12.16 -14.93
N GLN A 67 -14.17 -11.00 -14.37
CA GLN A 67 -15.25 -10.18 -14.89
C GLN A 67 -15.00 -9.72 -16.34
N GLY A 68 -16.01 -9.91 -17.20
CA GLY A 68 -15.94 -9.47 -18.59
C GLY A 68 -15.01 -10.29 -19.49
N VAL A 69 -14.51 -11.41 -19.00
CA VAL A 69 -13.68 -12.32 -19.79
C VAL A 69 -14.57 -13.36 -20.45
N ASP A 70 -14.70 -13.25 -21.76
CA ASP A 70 -15.32 -14.25 -22.60
C ASP A 70 -14.22 -15.10 -23.27
N THR A 71 -13.86 -16.20 -22.64
CA THR A 71 -12.91 -17.16 -23.21
C THR A 71 -13.36 -18.59 -22.93
N LYS A 72 -13.21 -19.45 -23.91
CA LYS A 72 -13.44 -20.90 -23.80
C LYS A 72 -12.15 -21.67 -23.51
N ASP A 73 -11.02 -20.98 -23.30
CA ASP A 73 -9.74 -21.60 -23.01
C ASP A 73 -9.70 -22.09 -21.55
N PRO A 74 -9.73 -23.41 -21.29
CA PRO A 74 -9.65 -23.97 -19.93
C PRO A 74 -8.28 -23.77 -19.30
N HIS A 75 -7.24 -23.47 -20.07
CA HIS A 75 -5.86 -23.27 -19.62
C HIS A 75 -5.47 -21.79 -19.51
N ARG A 76 -6.43 -20.88 -19.67
CA ARG A 76 -6.18 -19.43 -19.65
C ARG A 76 -5.35 -18.97 -18.45
N TRP A 77 -5.65 -19.46 -17.25
CA TRP A 77 -4.90 -19.08 -16.07
C TRP A 77 -3.44 -19.54 -16.13
N THR A 78 -3.21 -20.77 -16.58
CA THR A 78 -1.85 -21.30 -16.76
C THR A 78 -1.02 -20.43 -17.71
N HIS A 79 -1.63 -19.97 -18.81
CA HIS A 79 -0.97 -19.10 -19.78
C HIS A 79 -0.71 -17.68 -19.22
N LEU A 80 -1.60 -17.18 -18.36
CA LEU A 80 -1.46 -15.86 -17.74
C LEU A 80 -0.51 -15.85 -16.53
N SER A 81 -0.38 -16.96 -15.80
CA SER A 81 0.30 -17.03 -14.50
C SER A 81 1.76 -16.57 -14.54
N SER A 82 2.45 -16.73 -15.66
CA SER A 82 3.83 -16.27 -15.89
C SER A 82 3.93 -14.88 -16.52
N SER A 83 2.80 -14.19 -16.72
CA SER A 83 2.79 -12.88 -17.37
C SER A 83 3.25 -11.75 -16.45
N GLN A 84 3.81 -10.68 -17.04
CA GLN A 84 4.16 -9.44 -16.32
C GLN A 84 2.94 -8.82 -15.60
N GLN A 85 1.75 -9.04 -16.13
CA GLN A 85 0.51 -8.56 -15.52
C GLN A 85 0.24 -9.26 -14.18
N VAL A 86 0.45 -10.57 -14.10
CA VAL A 86 0.29 -11.34 -12.86
C VAL A 86 1.41 -11.01 -11.89
N ALA A 87 2.66 -10.90 -12.36
CA ALA A 87 3.78 -10.47 -11.51
C ALA A 87 3.52 -9.10 -10.86
N SER A 88 3.00 -8.13 -11.62
CA SER A 88 2.62 -6.82 -11.09
C SER A 88 1.47 -6.90 -10.08
N TRP A 89 0.51 -7.82 -10.29
CA TRP A 89 -0.59 -8.04 -9.36
C TRP A 89 -0.12 -8.71 -8.06
N GLN A 90 0.81 -9.65 -8.15
CA GLN A 90 1.43 -10.29 -6.98
C GLN A 90 2.17 -9.26 -6.11
N GLY A 91 2.97 -8.38 -6.74
CA GLY A 91 3.63 -7.27 -6.02
C GLY A 91 2.63 -6.39 -5.28
N PHE A 92 1.58 -5.95 -5.96
CA PHE A 92 0.51 -5.17 -5.37
C PHE A 92 -0.22 -5.91 -4.23
N SER A 93 -0.50 -7.19 -4.41
CA SER A 93 -1.18 -8.02 -3.40
C SER A 93 -0.30 -8.21 -2.17
N PHE A 94 1.01 -8.35 -2.36
CA PHE A 94 1.97 -8.42 -1.26
C PHE A 94 2.04 -7.13 -0.46
N GLU A 95 2.09 -5.95 -1.12
CA GLU A 95 1.99 -4.66 -0.44
C GLU A 95 0.72 -4.56 0.42
N LEU A 96 -0.43 -4.97 -0.13
CA LEU A 96 -1.70 -4.97 0.59
C LEU A 96 -1.68 -5.94 1.77
N LEU A 97 -1.14 -7.15 1.57
CA LEU A 97 -0.99 -8.14 2.64
C LEU A 97 -0.14 -7.59 3.79
N CYS A 98 0.98 -6.95 3.48
CA CYS A 98 1.81 -6.31 4.50
C CYS A 98 1.07 -5.22 5.28
N LEU A 99 0.25 -4.41 4.59
CA LEU A 99 -0.56 -3.38 5.25
C LEU A 99 -1.67 -3.96 6.14
N MET A 100 -2.15 -5.16 5.85
CA MET A 100 -3.10 -5.88 6.71
C MET A 100 -2.44 -6.54 7.93
N HIS A 101 -1.12 -6.76 7.89
CA HIS A 101 -0.32 -7.43 8.92
C HIS A 101 0.71 -6.48 9.56
N LEU A 102 0.29 -5.24 9.82
CA LEU A 102 1.18 -4.23 10.39
C LEU A 102 1.66 -4.59 11.80
N ASP A 103 0.82 -5.22 12.60
CA ASP A 103 1.16 -5.57 13.97
C ASP A 103 2.24 -6.66 14.02
N GLU A 104 2.18 -7.64 13.14
CA GLU A 104 3.21 -8.68 13.00
C GLU A 104 4.54 -8.09 12.50
N ILE A 105 4.48 -7.15 11.57
CA ILE A 105 5.68 -6.41 11.11
C ILE A 105 6.30 -5.63 12.26
N LYS A 106 5.50 -4.90 13.05
CA LYS A 106 5.98 -4.13 14.19
C LYS A 106 6.58 -5.03 15.28
N GLN A 107 5.95 -6.17 15.57
CA GLN A 107 6.46 -7.17 16.51
C GLN A 107 7.82 -7.72 16.04
N THR A 108 7.94 -8.10 14.77
CA THR A 108 9.19 -8.59 14.19
C THR A 108 10.31 -7.54 14.25
N LEU A 109 9.97 -6.27 14.11
CA LEU A 109 10.91 -5.15 14.25
C LEU A 109 11.22 -4.79 15.71
N GLY A 110 10.51 -5.37 16.69
CA GLY A 110 10.65 -5.06 18.11
C GLY A 110 10.19 -3.64 18.48
N ILE A 111 9.22 -3.10 17.73
CA ILE A 111 8.71 -1.73 17.92
C ILE A 111 7.22 -1.67 18.30
N ASP A 112 6.60 -2.82 18.51
CA ASP A 112 5.18 -2.97 18.87
C ASP A 112 4.83 -2.26 20.19
N ARG A 113 5.78 -2.17 21.12
CA ARG A 113 5.61 -1.48 22.41
C ARG A 113 5.92 0.02 22.40
N ILE A 114 6.35 0.56 21.26
CA ILE A 114 6.62 1.98 21.08
C ILE A 114 5.39 2.61 20.44
N LEU A 115 4.84 3.66 21.04
CA LEU A 115 3.75 4.42 20.45
C LEU A 115 4.16 4.85 19.03
N ASN A 116 3.34 4.53 18.05
CA ASN A 116 3.64 4.77 16.66
C ASN A 116 2.38 5.02 15.83
N ASP A 117 2.55 5.75 14.73
CA ASP A 117 1.54 5.95 13.70
C ASP A 117 2.02 5.33 12.39
N SER A 118 1.13 4.59 11.73
CA SER A 118 1.38 3.97 10.43
C SER A 118 0.62 4.70 9.34
N SER A 119 1.32 5.02 8.25
CA SER A 119 0.76 5.79 7.15
C SER A 119 1.47 5.46 5.83
N VAL A 120 0.92 5.91 4.72
CA VAL A 120 1.59 5.89 3.41
C VAL A 120 2.03 7.30 3.04
N TRP A 121 3.09 7.42 2.26
CA TRP A 121 3.54 8.71 1.80
C TRP A 121 3.73 8.75 0.28
N ARG A 122 3.37 9.89 -0.31
CA ARG A 122 3.59 10.18 -1.72
C ARG A 122 4.05 11.61 -1.87
N SER A 123 5.07 11.83 -2.67
CA SER A 123 5.57 13.15 -2.99
C SER A 123 4.48 14.00 -3.67
N ARG A 124 4.41 15.27 -3.27
CA ARG A 124 3.54 16.28 -3.91
C ARG A 124 4.22 16.93 -5.12
N GLN A 125 5.54 16.97 -5.15
CA GLN A 125 6.33 17.67 -6.17
C GLN A 125 6.72 16.77 -7.33
N TYR A 126 7.05 15.49 -7.05
CA TYR A 126 7.64 14.57 -8.04
C TYR A 126 6.63 13.57 -8.63
N GLY A 127 5.34 13.68 -8.30
CA GLY A 127 4.27 12.90 -8.96
C GLY A 127 4.36 11.39 -8.78
N HIS A 128 3.98 10.63 -9.82
CA HIS A 128 3.74 9.18 -9.74
C HIS A 128 4.97 8.27 -9.50
N GLY A 129 6.16 8.78 -9.35
CA GLY A 129 7.37 7.97 -9.19
C GLY A 129 7.91 7.88 -7.76
N THR A 130 7.44 8.72 -6.84
CA THR A 130 8.05 8.87 -5.52
C THR A 130 7.00 8.65 -4.44
N GLN A 131 6.88 7.40 -4.02
CA GLN A 131 6.00 6.97 -2.93
C GLN A 131 6.76 6.06 -1.97
N ILE A 132 6.28 5.99 -0.74
CA ILE A 132 6.71 5.05 0.29
C ILE A 132 5.50 4.21 0.66
N ASP A 133 5.67 2.89 0.59
CA ASP A 133 4.57 1.93 0.79
C ASP A 133 4.04 1.97 2.22
N LEU A 134 4.95 2.16 3.20
CA LEU A 134 4.59 2.30 4.61
C LEU A 134 5.62 3.17 5.34
N VAL A 135 5.12 4.13 6.09
CA VAL A 135 5.88 4.98 7.01
C VAL A 135 5.38 4.68 8.42
N ILE A 136 6.27 4.26 9.31
CA ILE A 136 5.96 4.07 10.74
C ILE A 136 6.70 5.16 11.51
N GLU A 137 5.96 6.18 11.93
CA GLU A 137 6.50 7.27 12.78
C GLU A 137 6.38 6.89 14.25
N ARG A 138 7.49 6.91 14.97
CA ARG A 138 7.60 6.41 16.33
C ARG A 138 7.82 7.55 17.33
N ALA A 139 7.29 7.41 18.53
CA ALA A 139 7.45 8.39 19.60
C ALA A 139 8.91 8.57 20.07
N ASP A 140 9.78 7.60 19.78
CA ASP A 140 11.22 7.67 20.09
C ASP A 140 12.04 8.46 19.04
N ARG A 141 11.39 9.28 18.22
CA ARG A 141 11.98 10.10 17.15
C ARG A 141 12.66 9.30 16.03
N ASN A 142 12.21 8.11 15.79
CA ASN A 142 12.61 7.32 14.63
C ASN A 142 11.42 7.14 13.67
N ILE A 143 11.72 7.08 12.37
CA ILE A 143 10.76 6.77 11.31
C ILE A 143 11.30 5.57 10.56
N ASN A 144 10.54 4.48 10.52
CA ASN A 144 10.80 3.38 9.62
C ASN A 144 10.18 3.71 8.25
N ILE A 145 11.03 3.76 7.23
CA ILE A 145 10.65 3.90 5.82
C ILE A 145 10.62 2.49 5.25
N CYS A 146 9.43 1.94 5.08
CA CYS A 146 9.27 0.55 4.68
C CYS A 146 9.04 0.45 3.17
N GLU A 147 9.78 -0.42 2.53
CA GLU A 147 9.64 -0.81 1.13
C GLU A 147 9.25 -2.29 1.10
N MET A 148 8.19 -2.60 0.36
CA MET A 148 7.62 -3.94 0.30
C MET A 148 7.91 -4.56 -1.07
N LYS A 149 8.53 -5.76 -1.10
CA LYS A 149 8.90 -6.44 -2.36
C LYS A 149 8.50 -7.89 -2.35
N PHE A 150 7.62 -8.24 -3.27
CA PHE A 150 7.36 -9.62 -3.62
C PHE A 150 8.46 -10.14 -4.54
N SER A 151 9.04 -11.27 -4.20
CA SER A 151 10.02 -11.97 -5.04
C SER A 151 9.86 -13.49 -4.85
N GLY A 152 10.24 -14.27 -5.85
CA GLY A 152 10.26 -15.73 -5.78
C GLY A 152 11.54 -16.30 -5.14
N THR A 153 12.52 -15.47 -4.84
CA THR A 153 13.82 -15.78 -4.24
C THR A 153 14.24 -14.65 -3.31
N PRO A 154 15.28 -14.80 -2.49
CA PRO A 154 15.85 -13.69 -1.72
C PRO A 154 16.06 -12.46 -2.59
N TYR A 155 15.64 -11.30 -2.10
CA TYR A 155 15.64 -10.07 -2.90
C TYR A 155 17.03 -9.44 -2.91
N ILE A 156 17.59 -9.19 -4.10
CA ILE A 156 18.91 -8.59 -4.25
C ILE A 156 18.78 -7.08 -4.44
N ILE A 157 19.34 -6.32 -3.51
CA ILE A 157 19.45 -4.86 -3.63
C ILE A 157 20.73 -4.54 -4.43
N ASN A 158 20.55 -4.18 -5.70
CA ASN A 158 21.68 -3.69 -6.52
C ASN A 158 21.91 -2.18 -6.27
N ALA A 159 23.08 -1.69 -6.72
CA ALA A 159 23.50 -0.30 -6.49
C ALA A 159 22.52 0.75 -7.05
N ASP A 160 21.89 0.48 -8.19
CA ASP A 160 20.89 1.39 -8.77
C ASP A 160 19.61 1.44 -7.94
N TYR A 161 19.17 0.32 -7.38
CA TYR A 161 18.01 0.28 -6.53
C TYR A 161 18.30 0.94 -5.18
N GLU A 162 19.47 0.70 -4.60
CA GLU A 162 19.93 1.37 -3.38
C GLU A 162 19.94 2.90 -3.57
N ARG A 163 20.48 3.40 -4.69
CA ARG A 163 20.47 4.83 -5.00
C ARG A 163 19.05 5.38 -5.03
N ARG A 164 18.11 4.72 -5.69
CA ARG A 164 16.70 5.13 -5.74
C ARG A 164 16.04 5.15 -4.36
N LEU A 165 16.37 4.20 -3.50
CA LEU A 165 15.87 4.19 -2.12
C LEU A 165 16.41 5.38 -1.32
N ARG A 166 17.69 5.71 -1.45
CA ARG A 166 18.33 6.87 -0.82
C ARG A 166 17.73 8.20 -1.31
N GLU A 167 17.51 8.33 -2.60
CA GLU A 167 16.86 9.49 -3.21
C GLU A 167 15.43 9.68 -2.68
N ARG A 168 14.66 8.60 -2.59
CA ARG A 168 13.30 8.62 -2.05
C ARG A 168 13.27 9.08 -0.59
N ILE A 169 14.19 8.60 0.23
CA ILE A 169 14.33 9.05 1.62
C ILE A 169 14.72 10.54 1.68
N ALA A 170 15.62 10.99 0.81
CA ALA A 170 16.02 12.39 0.77
C ALA A 170 14.83 13.31 0.40
N ILE A 171 14.03 12.92 -0.60
CA ILE A 171 12.82 13.66 -0.99
C ILE A 171 11.80 13.68 0.15
N PHE A 172 11.57 12.54 0.80
CA PHE A 172 10.69 12.44 1.97
C PHE A 172 11.11 13.42 3.07
N ARG A 173 12.39 13.42 3.42
CA ARG A 173 12.93 14.34 4.45
C ARG A 173 12.79 15.80 4.06
N ALA A 174 13.07 16.13 2.82
CA ALA A 174 12.95 17.50 2.31
C ALA A 174 11.51 18.01 2.33
N GLU A 175 10.55 17.20 1.84
CA GLU A 175 9.14 17.59 1.79
C GLU A 175 8.45 17.61 3.14
N THR A 176 8.83 16.72 4.06
CA THR A 176 8.21 16.63 5.39
C THR A 176 8.88 17.50 6.44
N ALA A 177 10.09 17.99 6.14
CA ALA A 177 10.95 18.73 7.08
C ALA A 177 11.13 18.00 8.44
N THR A 178 11.04 16.66 8.42
CA THR A 178 11.15 15.86 9.64
C THR A 178 12.53 15.97 10.29
N ARG A 179 12.55 16.06 11.61
CA ARG A 179 13.77 16.03 12.44
C ARG A 179 14.04 14.64 13.04
N CYS A 180 13.18 13.67 12.74
CA CYS A 180 13.36 12.29 13.17
C CYS A 180 14.45 11.58 12.38
N SER A 181 15.09 10.60 12.98
CA SER A 181 15.98 9.68 12.29
C SER A 181 15.17 8.78 11.36
N THR A 182 15.61 8.61 10.12
CA THR A 182 14.95 7.71 9.16
C THR A 182 15.71 6.40 9.05
N ARG A 183 15.00 5.28 9.12
CA ARG A 183 15.56 3.92 8.98
C ARG A 183 14.88 3.24 7.81
N MET A 184 15.67 2.78 6.83
CA MET A 184 15.17 1.94 5.76
C MET A 184 14.83 0.55 6.30
N THR A 185 13.65 0.06 5.96
CA THR A 185 13.16 -1.27 6.34
C THR A 185 12.65 -1.97 5.08
N MET A 186 13.22 -3.13 4.78
CA MET A 186 12.75 -3.96 3.67
C MET A 186 11.81 -5.04 4.22
N VAL A 187 10.65 -5.20 3.60
CA VAL A 187 9.74 -6.31 3.84
C VAL A 187 9.66 -7.13 2.56
N THR A 188 10.15 -8.34 2.61
CA THR A 188 10.28 -9.22 1.43
C THR A 188 9.75 -10.61 1.72
N THR A 189 9.43 -11.36 0.69
CA THR A 189 8.88 -12.72 0.81
C THR A 189 9.91 -13.71 1.38
N TYR A 190 11.20 -13.56 1.01
CA TYR A 190 12.26 -14.53 1.32
C TYR A 190 13.53 -13.89 1.93
N GLY A 191 13.43 -12.66 2.42
CA GLY A 191 14.59 -11.92 2.93
C GLY A 191 15.37 -11.17 1.82
N VAL A 192 16.48 -10.57 2.23
CA VAL A 192 17.39 -9.75 1.39
C VAL A 192 18.76 -10.36 1.40
#